data_0115e30f530ef16444767dff630345b2
#
_entry.id   0115e30f530ef16444767dff630345b2
#
_cell.length_a   1.000
_cell.length_b   1.000
_cell.length_c   1.000
_cell.angle_alpha   90.00
_cell.angle_beta   90.00
_cell.angle_gamma   90.00
#
_symmetry.space_group_name_H-M   'P 1'
#
loop_
_entity.id
_entity.type
_entity.pdbx_description
1 polymer ?
#
loop_
_entity_poly.entity_id
_entity_poly.type
_entity_poly.pdbx_seq_one_letter_code
_entity_poly.pdbx_strand_id
1 'polypeptide(L)'
;MTIPFDVPSYWDQRSQCLVLATTPTENPALWKQFLDGAEESYMRHGVTTALEISAIRDGSTTALFFAALDRTGQIVGGVRVQGPYSSVDQSHALIEFADHPEGLRHVHTMLDERIGHGVVELKSAWVAQHAPHGRAVTAMIAESPAYSTALLGARYALATAASHVRTAWLDTGAVIATQIAPIPYPDDRYRTEVFWWDRTTLAFNADLATWRRMRHNTVTLLAHRRAAVELPEAVAS
;
A
#
# COMPACT_ATOMS: atom_id res chain seq x y z
N MET A 1 23.24 -6.36 0.78
CA MET A 1 22.66 -5.27 1.60
C MET A 1 22.36 -5.83 2.97
N THR A 2 22.94 -5.26 4.05
CA THR A 2 22.61 -5.68 5.41
C THR A 2 21.34 -4.96 5.81
N ILE A 3 20.26 -5.71 6.05
CA ILE A 3 18.99 -5.12 6.53
C ILE A 3 19.20 -4.89 8.04
N PRO A 4 18.95 -3.67 8.55
CA PRO A 4 18.97 -3.43 9.98
C PRO A 4 17.97 -4.35 10.69
N PHE A 5 18.37 -4.92 11.83
CA PHE A 5 17.53 -5.87 12.60
C PHE A 5 16.24 -5.26 13.17
N ASP A 6 16.09 -3.96 13.11
CA ASP A 6 15.02 -3.14 13.67
C ASP A 6 13.94 -2.71 12.68
N VAL A 7 14.07 -3.07 11.38
CA VAL A 7 13.04 -2.75 10.40
C VAL A 7 11.88 -3.75 10.50
N PRO A 8 10.63 -3.29 10.71
CA PRO A 8 9.45 -4.15 10.69
C PRO A 8 9.40 -5.01 9.43
N SER A 9 9.43 -6.33 9.61
CA SER A 9 9.53 -7.27 8.48
C SER A 9 8.91 -8.63 8.79
N TYR A 10 8.59 -9.39 7.74
CA TYR A 10 8.22 -10.80 7.83
C TYR A 10 8.61 -11.54 6.54
N TRP A 11 8.84 -12.86 6.65
CA TRP A 11 9.04 -13.71 5.49
C TRP A 11 7.72 -14.24 4.94
N ASP A 12 7.39 -13.91 3.70
CA ASP A 12 6.20 -14.47 3.02
C ASP A 12 6.57 -15.74 2.24
N GLN A 13 6.07 -16.89 2.74
CA GLN A 13 6.36 -18.20 2.16
C GLN A 13 5.83 -18.38 0.73
N ARG A 14 4.77 -17.67 0.35
CA ARG A 14 4.16 -17.81 -0.99
C ARG A 14 4.96 -17.10 -2.05
N SER A 15 5.35 -15.87 -1.78
CA SER A 15 6.18 -15.07 -2.68
C SER A 15 7.66 -15.37 -2.57
N GLN A 16 8.08 -16.10 -1.52
CA GLN A 16 9.50 -16.34 -1.18
C GLN A 16 10.27 -15.03 -1.04
N CYS A 17 9.62 -14.01 -0.49
CA CYS A 17 10.18 -12.69 -0.29
C CYS A 17 10.24 -12.32 1.20
N LEU A 18 11.25 -11.55 1.56
CA LEU A 18 11.25 -10.77 2.78
C LEU A 18 10.48 -9.48 2.52
N VAL A 19 9.41 -9.28 3.28
CA VAL A 19 8.58 -8.07 3.19
C VAL A 19 9.00 -7.10 4.28
N LEU A 20 9.42 -5.91 3.89
CA LEU A 20 9.81 -4.84 4.78
C LEU A 20 8.72 -3.76 4.80
N ALA A 21 8.48 -3.16 5.97
CA ALA A 21 7.66 -1.97 6.13
C ALA A 21 8.53 -0.86 6.73
N THR A 22 8.80 0.20 5.98
CA THR A 22 9.70 1.28 6.38
C THR A 22 9.30 2.62 5.78
N THR A 23 9.96 3.70 6.16
CA THR A 23 9.72 5.03 5.62
C THR A 23 10.83 5.45 4.64
N PRO A 24 10.58 6.40 3.72
CA PRO A 24 11.62 6.96 2.87
C PRO A 24 12.80 7.55 3.64
N THR A 25 12.52 8.13 4.80
CA THR A 25 13.55 8.77 5.64
C THR A 25 14.42 7.73 6.36
N GLU A 26 13.82 6.65 6.88
CA GLU A 26 14.56 5.57 7.56
C GLU A 26 15.39 4.75 6.59
N ASN A 27 14.92 4.58 5.35
CA ASN A 27 15.63 3.78 4.35
C ASN A 27 15.63 4.44 2.95
N PRO A 28 16.36 5.54 2.76
CA PRO A 28 16.38 6.29 1.50
C PRO A 28 16.95 5.48 0.33
N ALA A 29 17.86 4.55 0.59
CA ALA A 29 18.42 3.69 -0.45
C ALA A 29 17.39 2.69 -0.98
N LEU A 30 16.57 2.08 -0.10
CA LEU A 30 15.49 1.19 -0.50
C LEU A 30 14.35 1.98 -1.15
N TRP A 31 14.08 3.19 -0.66
CA TRP A 31 13.10 4.09 -1.29
C TRP A 31 13.45 4.39 -2.74
N LYS A 32 14.73 4.70 -3.02
CA LYS A 32 15.19 4.89 -4.38
C LYS A 32 14.95 3.65 -5.25
N GLN A 33 15.29 2.45 -4.76
CA GLN A 33 15.04 1.20 -5.49
C GLN A 33 13.55 0.95 -5.71
N PHE A 34 12.70 1.29 -4.73
CA PHE A 34 11.25 1.21 -4.89
C PHE A 34 10.76 2.10 -6.03
N LEU A 35 11.24 3.34 -6.10
CA LEU A 35 10.89 4.29 -7.16
C LEU A 35 11.38 3.83 -8.53
N ASP A 36 12.62 3.36 -8.63
CA ASP A 36 13.19 2.84 -9.88
C ASP A 36 12.35 1.66 -10.42
N GLY A 37 11.96 0.72 -9.56
CA GLY A 37 11.10 -0.41 -9.94
C GLY A 37 9.66 -0.01 -10.27
N ALA A 38 9.10 0.97 -9.56
CA ALA A 38 7.79 1.53 -9.88
C ALA A 38 7.81 2.21 -11.26
N GLU A 39 8.81 3.04 -11.54
CA GLU A 39 8.96 3.76 -12.81
C GLU A 39 9.09 2.77 -13.98
N GLU A 40 9.94 1.74 -13.85
CA GLU A 40 10.07 0.67 -14.84
C GLU A 40 8.74 -0.05 -15.07
N SER A 41 8.04 -0.41 -14.01
CA SER A 41 6.76 -1.12 -14.11
C SER A 41 5.69 -0.27 -14.78
N TYR A 42 5.53 0.99 -14.39
CA TYR A 42 4.55 1.91 -14.97
C TYR A 42 4.87 2.27 -16.42
N MET A 43 6.16 2.42 -16.76
CA MET A 43 6.62 2.63 -18.14
C MET A 43 6.26 1.43 -19.02
N ARG A 44 6.52 0.20 -18.55
CA ARG A 44 6.18 -1.04 -19.27
C ARG A 44 4.68 -1.15 -19.57
N HIS A 45 3.83 -0.66 -18.68
CA HIS A 45 2.38 -0.65 -18.85
C HIS A 45 1.87 0.59 -19.61
N GLY A 46 2.74 1.56 -19.92
CA GLY A 46 2.37 2.79 -20.61
C GLY A 46 1.47 3.71 -19.79
N VAL A 47 1.67 3.74 -18.46
CA VAL A 47 0.84 4.51 -17.52
C VAL A 47 1.67 5.39 -16.58
N THR A 48 2.78 5.89 -17.07
CA THR A 48 3.74 6.71 -16.28
C THR A 48 3.11 7.97 -15.67
N THR A 49 2.09 8.52 -16.30
CA THR A 49 1.34 9.67 -15.79
C THR A 49 0.65 9.40 -14.46
N ALA A 50 0.24 8.15 -14.21
CA ALA A 50 -0.39 7.76 -12.94
C ALA A 50 0.59 7.60 -11.77
N LEU A 51 1.91 7.57 -12.04
CA LEU A 51 2.92 7.42 -10.99
C LEU A 51 3.32 8.75 -10.34
N GLU A 52 3.28 9.85 -11.11
CA GLU A 52 3.70 11.19 -10.66
C GLU A 52 5.08 11.19 -9.96
N ILE A 53 6.05 10.50 -10.56
CA ILE A 53 7.36 10.19 -9.96
C ILE A 53 8.08 11.43 -9.39
N SER A 54 7.95 12.60 -10.03
CA SER A 54 8.56 13.85 -9.57
C SER A 54 7.96 14.34 -8.26
N ALA A 55 6.66 14.14 -8.04
CA ALA A 55 5.94 14.57 -6.85
C ALA A 55 6.19 13.67 -5.63
N ILE A 56 6.60 12.41 -5.86
CA ILE A 56 6.82 11.44 -4.78
C ILE A 56 8.29 11.16 -4.49
N ARG A 57 9.21 11.69 -5.30
CA ARG A 57 10.65 11.36 -5.27
C ARG A 57 11.30 11.62 -3.90
N ASP A 58 10.96 12.71 -3.25
CA ASP A 58 11.50 13.09 -1.94
C ASP A 58 10.92 12.27 -0.78
N GLY A 59 9.86 11.49 -1.03
CA GLY A 59 9.17 10.67 -0.02
C GLY A 59 8.27 11.45 0.94
N SER A 60 8.18 12.77 0.83
CA SER A 60 7.46 13.64 1.79
C SER A 60 5.97 13.30 1.92
N THR A 61 5.36 12.76 0.85
CA THR A 61 3.95 12.32 0.84
C THR A 61 3.77 10.85 1.20
N THR A 62 4.85 10.13 1.58
CA THR A 62 4.82 8.70 1.87
C THR A 62 5.05 8.47 3.36
N ALA A 63 4.00 8.10 4.07
CA ALA A 63 4.09 7.77 5.50
C ALA A 63 4.76 6.41 5.75
N LEU A 64 4.62 5.49 4.80
CA LEU A 64 5.13 4.13 4.88
C LEU A 64 5.20 3.54 3.47
N PHE A 65 6.15 2.63 3.22
CA PHE A 65 6.10 1.78 2.04
C PHE A 65 6.47 0.34 2.38
N PHE A 66 5.88 -0.59 1.63
CA PHE A 66 6.21 -2.01 1.70
C PHE A 66 7.09 -2.36 0.50
N ALA A 67 8.16 -3.08 0.76
CA ALA A 67 9.07 -3.60 -0.25
C ALA A 67 9.19 -5.12 -0.10
N ALA A 68 8.95 -5.86 -1.17
CA ALA A 68 9.20 -7.30 -1.25
C ALA A 68 10.58 -7.55 -1.84
N LEU A 69 11.49 -8.12 -1.04
CA LEU A 69 12.84 -8.47 -1.44
C LEU A 69 12.93 -9.97 -1.67
N ASP A 70 13.44 -10.36 -2.83
CA ASP A 70 13.74 -11.75 -3.12
C ASP A 70 14.96 -12.28 -2.32
N ARG A 71 15.32 -13.53 -2.51
CA ARG A 71 16.45 -14.17 -1.82
C ARG A 71 17.80 -13.54 -2.17
N THR A 72 17.91 -12.79 -3.24
CA THR A 72 19.13 -12.05 -3.62
C THR A 72 19.20 -10.66 -2.99
N GLY A 73 18.11 -10.22 -2.34
CA GLY A 73 17.96 -8.89 -1.77
C GLY A 73 17.53 -7.83 -2.79
N GLN A 74 17.07 -8.26 -3.98
CA GLN A 74 16.49 -7.34 -4.96
C GLN A 74 15.02 -7.10 -4.66
N ILE A 75 14.58 -5.84 -4.82
CA ILE A 75 13.17 -5.50 -4.71
C ILE A 75 12.41 -5.99 -5.95
N VAL A 76 11.38 -6.81 -5.73
CA VAL A 76 10.57 -7.40 -6.79
C VAL A 76 9.13 -6.93 -6.80
N GLY A 77 8.78 -6.01 -5.91
CA GLY A 77 7.48 -5.37 -5.86
C GLY A 77 7.29 -4.58 -4.58
N GLY A 78 6.24 -3.78 -4.55
CA GLY A 78 5.89 -3.01 -3.37
C GLY A 78 4.71 -2.09 -3.58
N VAL A 79 4.38 -1.35 -2.53
CA VAL A 79 3.30 -0.37 -2.50
C VAL A 79 3.63 0.70 -1.47
N ARG A 80 3.33 1.96 -1.77
CA ARG A 80 3.46 3.05 -0.80
C ARG A 80 2.12 3.42 -0.19
N VAL A 81 2.17 4.06 0.97
CA VAL A 81 1.02 4.46 1.76
C VAL A 81 1.13 5.94 2.10
N GLN A 82 0.07 6.69 1.83
CA GLN A 82 -0.10 8.08 2.24
C GLN A 82 -0.98 8.18 3.49
N GLY A 83 -0.90 9.29 4.19
CA GLY A 83 -1.69 9.54 5.39
C GLY A 83 -1.01 9.06 6.68
N PRO A 84 -1.72 8.95 7.82
CA PRO A 84 -3.14 9.26 7.95
C PRO A 84 -3.45 10.72 7.59
N TYR A 85 -4.52 10.90 6.83
CA TYR A 85 -4.93 12.22 6.36
C TYR A 85 -5.55 13.05 7.50
N SER A 86 -5.28 14.35 7.50
CA SER A 86 -5.89 15.35 8.39
C SER A 86 -6.99 16.16 7.70
N SER A 87 -7.02 16.15 6.35
CA SER A 87 -8.08 16.76 5.55
C SER A 87 -8.38 15.94 4.31
N VAL A 88 -9.58 16.06 3.78
CA VAL A 88 -10.06 15.32 2.60
C VAL A 88 -9.21 15.65 1.36
N ASP A 89 -8.79 16.91 1.23
CA ASP A 89 -8.03 17.42 0.07
C ASP A 89 -6.63 16.78 -0.09
N GLN A 90 -6.17 16.04 0.91
CA GLN A 90 -4.90 15.31 0.83
C GLN A 90 -5.00 14.01 0.03
N SER A 91 -6.22 13.51 -0.20
CA SER A 91 -6.42 12.24 -0.92
C SER A 91 -6.16 12.39 -2.42
N HIS A 92 -5.31 11.52 -2.95
CA HIS A 92 -5.02 11.46 -4.38
C HIS A 92 -6.24 10.98 -5.19
N ALA A 93 -7.15 10.22 -4.59
CA ALA A 93 -8.38 9.78 -5.26
C ALA A 93 -9.22 10.96 -5.77
N LEU A 94 -9.16 12.14 -5.12
CA LEU A 94 -9.85 13.34 -5.62
C LEU A 94 -9.27 13.84 -6.94
N ILE A 95 -7.95 13.70 -7.14
CA ILE A 95 -7.29 14.07 -8.40
C ILE A 95 -7.69 13.09 -9.51
N GLU A 96 -7.74 11.80 -9.23
CA GLU A 96 -8.13 10.78 -10.20
C GLU A 96 -9.58 10.92 -10.67
N PHE A 97 -10.47 11.39 -9.79
CA PHE A 97 -11.88 11.60 -10.06
C PHE A 97 -12.25 13.04 -10.48
N ALA A 98 -11.27 13.94 -10.68
CA ALA A 98 -11.51 15.37 -10.93
C ALA A 98 -12.42 15.63 -12.14
N ASP A 99 -12.27 14.84 -13.21
CA ASP A 99 -13.08 14.96 -14.43
C ASP A 99 -14.42 14.19 -14.37
N HIS A 100 -14.74 13.59 -13.19
CA HIS A 100 -15.96 12.81 -12.96
C HIS A 100 -16.77 13.36 -11.79
N PRO A 101 -17.55 14.45 -11.97
CA PRO A 101 -18.14 15.23 -10.87
C PRO A 101 -19.01 14.43 -9.89
N GLU A 102 -19.74 13.44 -10.37
CA GLU A 102 -20.57 12.59 -9.51
C GLU A 102 -19.70 11.66 -8.67
N GLY A 103 -18.73 10.99 -9.28
CA GLY A 103 -17.75 10.14 -8.58
C GLY A 103 -16.93 10.95 -7.57
N LEU A 104 -16.44 12.11 -7.98
CA LEU A 104 -15.69 13.04 -7.11
C LEU A 104 -16.48 13.41 -5.86
N ARG A 105 -17.76 13.77 -6.01
CA ARG A 105 -18.63 14.11 -4.86
C ARG A 105 -18.78 12.92 -3.91
N HIS A 106 -18.95 11.69 -4.43
CA HIS A 106 -19.06 10.50 -3.59
C HIS A 106 -17.73 10.17 -2.89
N VAL A 107 -16.59 10.25 -3.59
CA VAL A 107 -15.28 10.05 -2.99
C VAL A 107 -15.06 11.06 -1.86
N HIS A 108 -15.34 12.33 -2.10
CA HIS A 108 -15.24 13.39 -1.09
C HIS A 108 -16.10 13.08 0.15
N THR A 109 -17.37 12.75 -0.04
CA THR A 109 -18.29 12.41 1.07
C THR A 109 -17.78 11.21 1.86
N MET A 110 -17.33 10.15 1.19
CA MET A 110 -16.81 8.96 1.86
C MET A 110 -15.54 9.24 2.66
N LEU A 111 -14.68 10.11 2.16
CA LEU A 111 -13.49 10.56 2.88
C LEU A 111 -13.87 11.38 4.11
N ASP A 112 -14.76 12.37 3.96
CA ASP A 112 -15.20 13.25 5.04
C ASP A 112 -15.80 12.47 6.22
N GLU A 113 -16.63 11.47 5.93
CA GLU A 113 -17.21 10.58 6.93
C GLU A 113 -16.16 9.75 7.71
N ARG A 114 -14.96 9.52 7.14
CA ARG A 114 -13.98 8.57 7.65
C ARG A 114 -12.72 9.21 8.22
N ILE A 115 -12.41 10.42 7.79
CA ILE A 115 -11.12 11.07 8.10
C ILE A 115 -10.88 11.22 9.59
N GLY A 116 -11.93 11.52 10.37
CA GLY A 116 -11.86 11.62 11.83
C GLY A 116 -11.48 10.31 12.55
N HIS A 117 -11.51 9.18 11.84
CA HIS A 117 -11.11 7.87 12.36
C HIS A 117 -9.75 7.39 11.84
N GLY A 118 -9.08 8.23 11.06
CA GLY A 118 -7.83 7.92 10.37
C GLY A 118 -8.05 7.17 9.07
N VAL A 119 -7.64 7.79 7.96
CA VAL A 119 -7.65 7.22 6.61
C VAL A 119 -6.24 7.22 6.06
N VAL A 120 -5.80 6.07 5.55
CA VAL A 120 -4.58 5.92 4.77
C VAL A 120 -4.92 5.53 3.34
N GLU A 121 -4.11 5.93 2.36
CA GLU A 121 -4.35 5.62 0.95
C GLU A 121 -3.16 4.85 0.36
N LEU A 122 -3.45 3.74 -0.30
CA LEU A 122 -2.46 2.88 -0.96
C LEU A 122 -2.24 3.36 -2.39
N LYS A 123 -0.98 3.58 -2.75
CA LYS A 123 -0.60 4.15 -4.05
C LYS A 123 0.63 3.46 -4.62
N SER A 124 0.82 3.62 -5.92
CA SER A 124 2.04 3.20 -6.62
C SER A 124 2.40 1.73 -6.36
N ALA A 125 1.40 0.84 -6.37
CA ALA A 125 1.63 -0.60 -6.29
C ALA A 125 2.23 -1.13 -7.58
N TRP A 126 3.27 -1.98 -7.47
CA TRP A 126 3.93 -2.56 -8.62
C TRP A 126 4.55 -3.92 -8.33
N VAL A 127 4.74 -4.72 -9.37
CA VAL A 127 5.45 -6.00 -9.35
C VAL A 127 6.41 -6.06 -10.53
N ALA A 128 7.65 -6.46 -10.27
CA ALA A 128 8.66 -6.61 -11.31
C ALA A 128 8.28 -7.72 -12.30
N GLN A 129 8.59 -7.53 -13.57
CA GLN A 129 8.30 -8.51 -14.61
C GLN A 129 9.00 -9.86 -14.36
N HIS A 130 10.20 -9.81 -13.81
CA HIS A 130 11.03 -10.98 -13.50
C HIS A 130 10.77 -11.58 -12.11
N ALA A 131 9.77 -11.10 -11.37
CA ALA A 131 9.46 -11.63 -10.05
C ALA A 131 9.11 -13.13 -10.14
N PRO A 132 9.87 -14.04 -9.48
CA PRO A 132 9.70 -15.49 -9.62
C PRO A 132 8.30 -15.97 -9.26
N HIS A 133 7.65 -15.28 -8.34
CA HIS A 133 6.32 -15.58 -7.84
C HIS A 133 5.40 -14.35 -7.93
N GLY A 134 5.34 -13.69 -9.10
CA GLY A 134 4.67 -12.41 -9.29
C GLY A 134 3.21 -12.38 -8.80
N ARG A 135 2.43 -13.46 -9.02
CA ARG A 135 1.05 -13.55 -8.47
C ARG A 135 1.02 -13.56 -6.95
N ALA A 136 1.98 -14.21 -6.30
CA ALA A 136 2.07 -14.23 -4.85
C ALA A 136 2.54 -12.86 -4.30
N VAL A 137 3.43 -12.17 -5.02
CA VAL A 137 3.82 -10.78 -4.70
C VAL A 137 2.61 -9.85 -4.81
N THR A 138 1.79 -9.97 -5.87
CA THR A 138 0.53 -9.22 -6.00
C THR A 138 -0.42 -9.48 -4.84
N ALA A 139 -0.59 -10.74 -4.44
CA ALA A 139 -1.44 -11.11 -3.30
C ALA A 139 -0.90 -10.55 -1.96
N MET A 140 0.42 -10.52 -1.79
CA MET A 140 1.08 -9.92 -0.62
C MET A 140 0.85 -8.38 -0.60
N ILE A 141 0.98 -7.71 -1.74
CA ILE A 141 0.68 -6.28 -1.87
C ILE A 141 -0.78 -6.00 -1.48
N ALA A 142 -1.71 -6.87 -1.92
CA ALA A 142 -3.13 -6.74 -1.58
C ALA A 142 -3.43 -6.86 -0.08
N GLU A 143 -2.56 -7.47 0.71
CA GLU A 143 -2.68 -7.56 2.18
C GLU A 143 -2.21 -6.30 2.92
N SER A 144 -1.48 -5.40 2.26
CA SER A 144 -0.89 -4.19 2.86
C SER A 144 -1.89 -3.20 3.47
N PRO A 145 -3.17 -3.10 3.05
CA PRO A 145 -4.17 -2.27 3.74
C PRO A 145 -4.34 -2.63 5.22
N ALA A 146 -4.37 -3.94 5.53
CA ALA A 146 -4.46 -4.41 6.92
C ALA A 146 -3.24 -4.02 7.74
N TYR A 147 -2.05 -4.13 7.16
CA TYR A 147 -0.79 -3.76 7.82
C TYR A 147 -0.66 -2.26 8.01
N SER A 148 -1.00 -1.47 6.97
CA SER A 148 -0.93 -0.01 6.97
C SER A 148 -1.81 0.59 8.05
N THR A 149 -3.06 0.15 8.14
CA THR A 149 -4.00 0.64 9.16
C THR A 149 -3.51 0.32 10.58
N ALA A 150 -2.91 -0.86 10.79
CA ALA A 150 -2.37 -1.24 12.09
C ALA A 150 -1.11 -0.44 12.45
N LEU A 151 -0.16 -0.32 11.52
CA LEU A 151 1.11 0.37 11.74
C LEU A 151 0.95 1.88 11.90
N LEU A 152 0.00 2.49 11.20
CA LEU A 152 -0.22 3.94 11.22
C LEU A 152 -1.36 4.38 12.17
N GLY A 153 -1.99 3.43 12.89
CA GLY A 153 -3.06 3.73 13.84
C GLY A 153 -4.35 4.21 13.17
N ALA A 154 -4.54 3.96 11.88
CA ALA A 154 -5.74 4.32 11.14
C ALA A 154 -6.82 3.23 11.25
N ARG A 155 -8.08 3.62 11.08
CA ARG A 155 -9.18 2.67 10.97
C ARG A 155 -9.42 2.24 9.52
N TYR A 156 -9.32 3.18 8.58
CA TYR A 156 -9.67 2.94 7.19
C TYR A 156 -8.45 2.97 6.28
N ALA A 157 -8.47 2.10 5.27
CA ALA A 157 -7.60 2.20 4.12
C ALA A 157 -8.43 2.41 2.85
N LEU A 158 -7.92 3.20 1.93
CA LEU A 158 -8.47 3.51 0.62
C LEU A 158 -7.48 3.06 -0.45
N ALA A 159 -7.97 2.54 -1.55
CA ALA A 159 -7.23 2.44 -2.81
C ALA A 159 -8.17 2.69 -3.99
N THR A 160 -7.63 3.33 -5.00
CA THR A 160 -8.18 3.34 -6.35
C THR A 160 -7.39 2.35 -7.19
N ALA A 161 -8.05 1.42 -7.85
CA ALA A 161 -7.36 0.38 -8.60
C ALA A 161 -8.20 -0.11 -9.78
N ALA A 162 -7.51 -0.56 -10.84
CA ALA A 162 -8.16 -1.12 -12.01
C ALA A 162 -8.88 -2.44 -11.69
N SER A 163 -10.01 -2.67 -12.31
CA SER A 163 -10.91 -3.81 -12.06
C SER A 163 -10.25 -5.20 -12.20
N HIS A 164 -9.13 -5.30 -12.94
CA HIS A 164 -8.43 -6.59 -13.11
C HIS A 164 -7.74 -7.09 -11.82
N VAL A 165 -7.50 -6.23 -10.82
CA VAL A 165 -6.94 -6.60 -9.51
C VAL A 165 -8.03 -6.81 -8.45
N ARG A 166 -9.31 -6.63 -8.80
CA ARG A 166 -10.47 -6.68 -7.89
C ARG A 166 -10.46 -7.91 -6.97
N THR A 167 -10.28 -9.10 -7.53
CA THR A 167 -10.33 -10.35 -6.74
C THR A 167 -9.28 -10.33 -5.62
N ALA A 168 -8.05 -9.95 -5.92
CA ALA A 168 -6.99 -9.89 -4.91
C ALA A 168 -7.33 -8.93 -3.77
N TRP A 169 -7.97 -7.80 -4.05
CA TRP A 169 -8.41 -6.83 -3.04
C TRP A 169 -9.59 -7.35 -2.22
N LEU A 170 -10.60 -7.96 -2.86
CA LEU A 170 -11.76 -8.52 -2.17
C LEU A 170 -11.38 -9.64 -1.21
N ASP A 171 -10.43 -10.51 -1.60
CA ASP A 171 -9.94 -11.60 -0.74
C ASP A 171 -9.30 -11.08 0.56
N THR A 172 -8.85 -9.84 0.58
CA THR A 172 -8.28 -9.18 1.78
C THR A 172 -9.29 -8.38 2.59
N GLY A 173 -10.58 -8.45 2.23
CA GLY A 173 -11.66 -7.80 2.96
C GLY A 173 -11.98 -6.38 2.48
N ALA A 174 -11.55 -6.03 1.27
CA ALA A 174 -11.99 -4.79 0.62
C ALA A 174 -13.50 -4.79 0.36
N VAL A 175 -14.09 -3.62 0.44
CA VAL A 175 -15.45 -3.34 -0.01
C VAL A 175 -15.39 -2.33 -1.13
N ILE A 176 -16.02 -2.65 -2.27
CA ILE A 176 -16.11 -1.72 -3.41
C ILE A 176 -17.15 -0.66 -3.09
N ALA A 177 -16.84 0.60 -3.38
CA ALA A 177 -17.78 1.71 -3.31
C ALA A 177 -18.73 1.66 -4.51
N THR A 178 -19.74 0.79 -4.46
CA THR A 178 -20.65 0.49 -5.59
C THR A 178 -21.48 1.69 -6.04
N GLN A 179 -21.61 2.72 -5.22
CA GLN A 179 -22.26 4.01 -5.57
C GLN A 179 -21.38 4.88 -6.48
N ILE A 180 -20.12 4.51 -6.70
CA ILE A 180 -19.19 5.20 -7.60
C ILE A 180 -19.00 4.35 -8.85
N ALA A 181 -19.38 4.88 -10.00
CA ALA A 181 -19.15 4.21 -11.27
C ALA A 181 -17.63 4.12 -11.54
N PRO A 182 -17.12 2.97 -12.05
CA PRO A 182 -15.74 2.88 -12.48
C PRO A 182 -15.39 3.92 -13.54
N ILE A 183 -14.22 4.54 -13.41
CA ILE A 183 -13.75 5.58 -14.33
C ILE A 183 -12.61 5.06 -15.23
N PRO A 184 -12.40 5.65 -16.41
CA PRO A 184 -11.24 5.38 -17.26
C PRO A 184 -10.01 6.12 -16.70
N TYR A 185 -9.25 5.46 -15.82
CA TYR A 185 -8.04 6.04 -15.25
C TYR A 185 -6.94 4.97 -15.14
N PRO A 186 -5.68 5.26 -15.53
CA PRO A 186 -5.20 6.56 -16.07
C PRO A 186 -5.59 6.81 -17.53
N ASP A 187 -6.19 5.83 -18.23
CA ASP A 187 -6.68 5.94 -19.60
C ASP A 187 -7.82 4.92 -19.88
N ASP A 188 -8.36 4.93 -21.10
CA ASP A 188 -9.53 4.13 -21.51
C ASP A 188 -9.33 2.61 -21.46
N ARG A 189 -8.10 2.12 -21.32
CA ARG A 189 -7.79 0.69 -21.16
C ARG A 189 -8.18 0.15 -19.80
N TYR A 190 -8.33 1.03 -18.82
CA TYR A 190 -8.59 0.67 -17.44
C TYR A 190 -10.01 1.05 -17.02
N ARG A 191 -10.51 0.36 -16.02
CA ARG A 191 -11.74 0.68 -15.29
C ARG A 191 -11.37 0.74 -13.82
N THR A 192 -11.09 1.94 -13.34
CA THR A 192 -10.63 2.18 -11.98
C THR A 192 -11.82 2.31 -11.04
N GLU A 193 -11.76 1.54 -9.96
CA GLU A 193 -12.76 1.44 -8.91
C GLU A 193 -12.19 1.91 -7.58
N VAL A 194 -13.07 2.27 -6.65
CA VAL A 194 -12.72 2.71 -5.30
C VAL A 194 -12.94 1.56 -4.33
N PHE A 195 -11.89 1.19 -3.59
CA PHE A 195 -11.87 0.13 -2.59
C PHE A 195 -11.64 0.69 -1.20
N TRP A 196 -12.39 0.19 -0.22
CA TRP A 196 -12.24 0.53 1.17
C TRP A 196 -12.01 -0.70 2.03
N TRP A 197 -11.14 -0.56 3.02
CA TRP A 197 -10.97 -1.52 4.11
C TRP A 197 -11.31 -0.81 5.42
N ASP A 198 -12.13 -1.44 6.25
CA ASP A 198 -12.34 -1.05 7.64
C ASP A 198 -11.67 -2.08 8.54
N ARG A 199 -10.66 -1.68 9.28
CA ARG A 199 -9.90 -2.55 10.18
C ARG A 199 -10.79 -3.30 11.18
N THR A 200 -11.93 -2.73 11.55
CA THR A 200 -12.87 -3.34 12.51
C THR A 200 -13.69 -4.47 11.91
N THR A 201 -13.82 -4.53 10.58
CA THR A 201 -14.64 -5.54 9.87
C THR A 201 -13.83 -6.50 9.00
N LEU A 202 -12.50 -6.35 8.92
CA LEU A 202 -11.65 -7.21 8.09
C LEU A 202 -11.86 -8.70 8.35
N ALA A 203 -12.02 -9.11 9.61
CA ALA A 203 -12.24 -10.51 9.99
C ALA A 203 -13.52 -11.12 9.39
N PHE A 204 -14.51 -10.30 9.06
CA PHE A 204 -15.80 -10.72 8.51
C PHE A 204 -15.82 -10.67 6.97
N ASN A 205 -15.04 -9.76 6.37
CA ASN A 205 -15.07 -9.50 4.94
C ASN A 205 -13.99 -10.27 4.17
N ALA A 206 -12.86 -10.56 4.81
CA ALA A 206 -11.75 -11.26 4.17
C ALA A 206 -11.97 -12.78 4.10
N ASP A 207 -11.35 -13.42 3.10
CA ASP A 207 -11.18 -14.85 3.10
C ASP A 207 -10.49 -15.32 4.39
N LEU A 208 -10.97 -16.42 4.98
CA LEU A 208 -10.53 -16.88 6.29
C LEU A 208 -9.02 -17.19 6.35
N ALA A 209 -8.47 -17.81 5.28
CA ALA A 209 -7.04 -18.15 5.25
C ALA A 209 -6.21 -16.88 5.10
N THR A 210 -6.67 -15.95 4.27
CA THR A 210 -6.07 -14.63 4.08
C THR A 210 -6.12 -13.81 5.37
N TRP A 211 -7.27 -13.79 6.06
CA TRP A 211 -7.39 -13.11 7.36
C TRP A 211 -6.41 -13.64 8.41
N ARG A 212 -6.30 -14.98 8.55
CA ARG A 212 -5.37 -15.60 9.51
C ARG A 212 -3.93 -15.20 9.24
N ARG A 213 -3.54 -15.15 7.97
CA ARG A 213 -2.21 -14.74 7.53
C ARG A 213 -1.97 -13.25 7.79
N MET A 214 -2.89 -12.38 7.38
CA MET A 214 -2.81 -10.94 7.63
C MET A 214 -2.68 -10.65 9.13
N ARG A 215 -3.49 -11.30 9.96
CA ARG A 215 -3.41 -11.15 11.42
C ARG A 215 -2.04 -11.57 11.96
N HIS A 216 -1.52 -12.71 11.53
CA HIS A 216 -0.18 -13.19 11.95
C HIS A 216 0.91 -12.18 11.57
N ASN A 217 0.95 -11.78 10.31
CA ASN A 217 1.96 -10.84 9.80
C ASN A 217 1.83 -9.46 10.46
N THR A 218 0.61 -8.97 10.71
CA THR A 218 0.38 -7.73 11.45
C THR A 218 1.01 -7.79 12.84
N VAL A 219 0.82 -8.88 13.58
CA VAL A 219 1.40 -9.05 14.92
C VAL A 219 2.94 -9.04 14.84
N THR A 220 3.51 -9.71 13.85
CA THR A 220 4.96 -9.74 13.63
C THR A 220 5.52 -8.34 13.34
N LEU A 221 4.89 -7.59 12.41
CA LEU A 221 5.30 -6.23 12.07
C LEU A 221 5.23 -5.28 13.28
N LEU A 222 4.15 -5.35 14.07
CA LEU A 222 3.98 -4.52 15.26
C LEU A 222 4.98 -4.88 16.37
N ALA A 223 5.34 -6.16 16.53
CA ALA A 223 6.35 -6.60 17.49
C ALA A 223 7.73 -6.02 17.16
N HIS A 224 8.14 -6.06 15.90
CA HIS A 224 9.41 -5.46 15.45
C HIS A 224 9.43 -3.94 15.69
N ARG A 225 8.32 -3.25 15.41
CA ARG A 225 8.23 -1.79 15.63
C ARG A 225 8.36 -1.43 17.11
N ARG A 226 7.81 -2.23 18.04
CA ARG A 226 7.96 -2.02 19.49
C ARG A 226 9.38 -2.26 19.95
N ALA A 227 10.02 -3.35 19.48
CA ALA A 227 11.40 -3.66 19.82
C ALA A 227 12.37 -2.55 19.37
N ALA A 228 12.15 -1.95 18.21
CA ALA A 228 12.94 -0.82 17.70
C ALA A 228 12.82 0.45 18.57
N VAL A 229 11.64 0.67 19.18
CA VAL A 229 11.42 1.82 20.08
C VAL A 229 12.00 1.59 21.48
N GLU A 230 12.04 0.33 21.93
CA GLU A 230 12.50 -0.04 23.28
C GLU A 230 14.02 -0.25 23.40
N LEU A 231 14.77 -0.32 22.29
CA LEU A 231 16.23 -0.34 22.31
C LEU A 231 16.75 1.08 22.58
N PRO A 232 17.32 1.40 23.76
CA PRO A 232 17.97 2.68 23.98
C PRO A 232 19.14 2.80 23.00
N GLU A 233 19.40 4.01 22.51
CA GLU A 233 20.63 4.33 21.79
C GLU A 233 21.80 3.80 22.63
N ALA A 234 22.41 2.71 22.18
CA ALA A 234 23.60 2.18 22.81
C ALA A 234 24.64 3.28 22.74
N VAL A 235 24.97 3.83 23.88
CA VAL A 235 25.99 4.83 24.14
C VAL A 235 27.20 4.53 23.25
N ALA A 236 27.41 5.37 22.23
CA ALA A 236 28.67 5.43 21.51
C ALA A 236 29.71 6.00 22.48
N SER A 237 30.49 5.11 23.09
CA SER A 237 31.68 5.45 23.87
C SER A 237 32.89 5.30 22.98
#